data_1113d5c0da93b80d322bb6d2d7a92b41
#
_entry.id   1113d5c0da93b80d322bb6d2d7a92b41
#
_cell.length_a   1.000
_cell.length_b   1.000
_cell.length_c   1.000
_cell.angle_alpha   90.00
_cell.angle_beta   90.00
_cell.angle_gamma   90.00
#
_symmetry.space_group_name_H-M   'P 1'
#
loop_
_entity.id
_entity.type
_entity.pdbx_description
1 polymer ?
#
loop_
_entity_poly.entity_id
_entity_poly.type
_entity_poly.pdbx_seq_one_letter_code
_entity_poly.pdbx_strand_id
1 'polypeptide(L)'
;MKESNNYWYVYIILCDDNCYYTGITNNLINRFTKHKNGKGANYTRSHKPLKFLSAWEVDSVNTALSIEHYIKSVNKKIKVLFAENNRLLKQYYVRDIKNKGKRDCNSISVRSVSKKKLNSINTLLNN
;
A
#
# COMPACT_ATOMS: atom_id res chain seq x y z
N MET A 1 3.12 -13.67 -24.70
CA MET A 1 2.80 -12.26 -24.60
C MET A 1 2.47 -11.88 -23.18
N LYS A 2 2.97 -10.77 -22.80
CA LYS A 2 2.74 -10.30 -21.46
C LYS A 2 1.44 -9.54 -21.35
N GLU A 3 0.56 -9.97 -20.50
CA GLU A 3 -0.69 -9.28 -20.26
C GLU A 3 -0.42 -7.95 -19.57
N SER A 4 -1.10 -6.91 -20.03
CA SER A 4 -1.05 -5.66 -19.29
C SER A 4 -1.82 -5.86 -17.99
N ASN A 5 -1.16 -5.62 -16.89
CA ASN A 5 -1.76 -5.75 -15.59
C ASN A 5 -2.49 -4.46 -15.27
N ASN A 6 -3.83 -4.51 -15.26
CA ASN A 6 -4.64 -3.34 -14.96
C ASN A 6 -4.85 -3.12 -13.46
N TYR A 7 -4.17 -3.91 -12.64
CA TYR A 7 -4.29 -3.76 -11.19
C TYR A 7 -3.40 -2.65 -10.68
N TRP A 8 -3.83 -2.07 -9.59
CA TRP A 8 -3.08 -1.10 -8.83
C TRP A 8 -2.81 -1.63 -7.45
N TYR A 9 -1.79 -1.09 -6.80
CA TYR A 9 -1.42 -1.49 -5.44
C TYR A 9 -1.38 -0.26 -4.55
N VAL A 10 -1.90 -0.42 -3.33
CA VAL A 10 -1.66 0.50 -2.24
C VAL A 10 -0.62 -0.18 -1.34
N TYR A 11 0.36 0.56 -0.87
CA TYR A 11 1.45 -0.05 -0.10
C TYR A 11 1.84 0.82 1.08
N ILE A 12 2.44 0.18 2.08
CA ILE A 12 3.08 0.85 3.21
C ILE A 12 4.54 0.43 3.22
N ILE A 13 5.44 1.39 3.21
CA ILE A 13 6.89 1.18 3.29
C ILE A 13 7.37 1.62 4.67
N LEU A 14 8.24 0.81 5.28
CA LEU A 14 8.99 1.20 6.47
C LEU A 14 10.23 1.95 6.03
N CYS A 15 10.47 3.11 6.62
CA CYS A 15 11.65 3.91 6.36
C CYS A 15 12.66 3.80 7.51
N ASP A 16 13.90 4.24 7.28
CA ASP A 16 15.02 4.04 8.20
C ASP A 16 14.86 4.78 9.53
N ASP A 17 14.00 5.80 9.57
CA ASP A 17 13.69 6.53 10.80
C ASP A 17 12.44 5.99 11.49
N ASN A 18 12.04 4.77 11.15
CA ASN A 18 10.88 4.09 11.70
C ASN A 18 9.54 4.75 11.33
N CYS A 19 9.54 5.58 10.31
CA CYS A 19 8.33 6.17 9.78
C CYS A 19 7.70 5.28 8.71
N TYR A 20 6.41 5.47 8.47
CA TYR A 20 5.66 4.73 7.46
C TYR A 20 5.30 5.65 6.31
N TYR A 21 5.57 5.20 5.10
CA TYR A 21 5.15 5.91 3.89
C TYR A 21 4.08 5.10 3.16
N THR A 22 2.97 5.74 2.82
CA THR A 22 1.87 5.11 2.06
C THR A 22 1.80 5.71 0.66
N GLY A 23 1.67 4.85 -0.33
CA GLY A 23 1.56 5.30 -1.71
C GLY A 23 0.81 4.30 -2.56
N ILE A 24 0.68 4.62 -3.85
CA ILE A 24 0.07 3.73 -4.83
C ILE A 24 1.01 3.53 -6.01
N THR A 25 0.86 2.39 -6.68
CA THR A 25 1.65 2.09 -7.87
C THR A 25 0.97 0.97 -8.66
N ASN A 26 1.30 0.87 -9.92
CA ASN A 26 0.94 -0.31 -10.72
C ASN A 26 2.09 -1.31 -10.81
N ASN A 27 3.23 -1.02 -10.19
CA ASN A 27 4.39 -1.93 -10.20
C ASN A 27 5.20 -1.72 -8.91
N LEU A 28 5.04 -2.64 -7.96
CA LEU A 28 5.65 -2.51 -6.63
C LEU A 28 7.19 -2.46 -6.71
N ILE A 29 7.79 -3.34 -7.50
CA ILE A 29 9.25 -3.42 -7.58
C ILE A 29 9.83 -2.13 -8.17
N ASN A 30 9.25 -1.67 -9.26
CA ASN A 30 9.71 -0.47 -9.94
C ASN A 30 9.58 0.77 -9.05
N ARG A 31 8.45 0.88 -8.34
CA ARG A 31 8.21 2.03 -7.46
C ARG A 31 9.18 2.06 -6.29
N PHE A 32 9.42 0.90 -5.66
CA PHE A 32 10.38 0.83 -4.55
C PHE A 32 11.78 1.22 -5.02
N THR A 33 12.17 0.75 -6.20
CA THR A 33 13.48 1.09 -6.77
C THR A 33 13.63 2.59 -6.94
N LYS A 34 12.57 3.26 -7.42
CA LYS A 34 12.58 4.73 -7.55
C LYS A 34 12.73 5.41 -6.20
N HIS A 35 12.01 4.95 -5.18
CA HIS A 35 12.13 5.51 -3.83
C HIS A 35 13.56 5.34 -3.31
N LYS A 36 14.11 4.15 -3.46
CA LYS A 36 15.45 3.82 -2.98
C LYS A 36 16.51 4.69 -3.64
N ASN A 37 16.31 5.04 -4.92
CA ASN A 37 17.25 5.86 -5.68
C ASN A 37 17.01 7.36 -5.53
N GLY A 38 16.12 7.76 -4.63
CA GLY A 38 15.83 9.16 -4.39
C GLY A 38 15.00 9.82 -5.48
N LYS A 39 14.40 9.05 -6.37
CA LYS A 39 13.58 9.56 -7.46
C LYS A 39 12.08 9.38 -7.20
N GLY A 40 11.72 8.96 -5.99
CA GLY A 40 10.33 8.81 -5.61
C GLY A 40 9.77 10.09 -5.03
N ALA A 41 8.87 9.96 -4.05
CA ALA A 41 8.27 11.10 -3.39
C ALA A 41 9.30 11.86 -2.56
N ASN A 42 9.04 13.15 -2.31
CA ASN A 42 9.92 13.96 -1.47
C ASN A 42 10.14 13.34 -0.10
N TYR A 43 9.10 12.71 0.45
CA TYR A 43 9.20 12.06 1.75
C TYR A 43 10.31 11.01 1.77
N THR A 44 10.36 10.13 0.76
CA THR A 44 11.35 9.04 0.73
C THR A 44 12.75 9.49 0.34
N ARG A 45 12.92 10.74 -0.08
CA ARG A 45 14.24 11.32 -0.29
C ARG A 45 14.92 11.64 1.04
N SER A 46 14.12 12.06 2.03
CA SER A 46 14.60 12.36 3.39
C SER A 46 14.54 11.16 4.32
N HIS A 47 13.67 10.19 4.02
CA HIS A 47 13.40 9.02 4.85
C HIS A 47 13.65 7.78 4.01
N LYS A 48 14.83 7.22 4.11
CA LYS A 48 15.26 6.13 3.26
C LYS A 48 14.35 4.90 3.40
N PRO A 49 13.79 4.39 2.29
CA PRO A 49 12.92 3.22 2.36
C PRO A 49 13.72 1.95 2.63
N LEU A 50 13.22 1.13 3.55
CA LEU A 50 13.85 -0.14 3.92
C LEU A 50 13.14 -1.34 3.31
N LYS A 51 11.81 -1.40 3.44
CA LYS A 51 11.05 -2.55 2.96
C LYS A 51 9.56 -2.25 2.92
N PHE A 52 8.84 -3.06 2.15
CA PHE A 52 7.39 -3.07 2.22
C PHE A 52 6.93 -3.76 3.49
N LEU A 53 6.01 -3.14 4.22
CA LEU A 53 5.35 -3.76 5.36
C LEU A 53 4.04 -4.43 4.95
N SER A 54 3.28 -3.78 4.07
CA SER A 54 2.01 -4.31 3.58
C SER A 54 1.74 -3.76 2.20
N ALA A 55 0.92 -4.49 1.45
CA ALA A 55 0.41 -4.03 0.18
C ALA A 55 -0.95 -4.67 -0.09
N TRP A 56 -1.77 -3.98 -0.88
CA TRP A 56 -3.11 -4.42 -1.27
C TRP A 56 -3.28 -4.22 -2.75
N GLU A 57 -3.88 -5.20 -3.40
CA GLU A 57 -4.15 -5.15 -4.83
C GLU A 57 -5.60 -4.71 -5.04
N VAL A 58 -5.80 -3.73 -5.90
CA VAL A 58 -7.12 -3.22 -6.25
C VAL A 58 -7.24 -3.15 -7.76
N ASP A 59 -8.47 -3.09 -8.27
CA ASP A 59 -8.72 -3.19 -9.70
C ASP A 59 -8.83 -1.84 -10.42
N SER A 60 -8.69 -0.74 -9.70
CA SER A 60 -8.74 0.59 -10.33
C SER A 60 -7.89 1.59 -9.57
N VAL A 61 -7.41 2.61 -10.30
CA VAL A 61 -6.63 3.68 -9.69
C VAL A 61 -7.50 4.52 -8.75
N ASN A 62 -8.79 4.65 -9.04
CA ASN A 62 -9.68 5.41 -8.18
C ASN A 62 -9.84 4.77 -6.81
N THR A 63 -9.98 3.44 -6.77
CA THR A 63 -10.03 2.71 -5.51
C THR A 63 -8.69 2.82 -4.78
N ALA A 64 -7.58 2.73 -5.50
CA ALA A 64 -6.26 2.88 -4.90
C ALA A 64 -6.09 4.24 -4.25
N LEU A 65 -6.48 5.31 -4.94
CA LEU A 65 -6.38 6.67 -4.40
C LEU A 65 -7.24 6.84 -3.16
N SER A 66 -8.45 6.29 -3.18
CA SER A 66 -9.37 6.36 -2.03
C SER A 66 -8.78 5.64 -0.81
N ILE A 67 -8.22 4.46 -1.00
CA ILE A 67 -7.63 3.69 0.09
C ILE A 67 -6.35 4.37 0.60
N GLU A 68 -5.54 4.89 -0.30
CA GLU A 68 -4.35 5.65 0.10
C GLU A 68 -4.72 6.81 1.01
N HIS A 69 -5.73 7.58 0.60
CA HIS A 69 -6.21 8.69 1.39
C HIS A 69 -6.72 8.23 2.76
N TYR A 70 -7.45 7.12 2.78
CA TYR A 70 -7.95 6.55 4.03
C TYR A 70 -6.81 6.15 4.97
N ILE A 71 -5.81 5.44 4.47
CA ILE A 71 -4.67 5.01 5.30
C ILE A 71 -3.93 6.23 5.84
N LYS A 72 -3.74 7.26 5.03
CA LYS A 72 -3.07 8.48 5.48
C LYS A 72 -3.85 9.22 6.56
N SER A 73 -5.16 9.04 6.60
CA SER A 73 -6.03 9.75 7.56
C SER A 73 -6.11 9.06 8.92
N VAL A 74 -5.76 7.78 9.03
CA VAL A 74 -5.84 7.09 10.32
C VAL A 74 -4.58 7.35 11.13
N ASN A 75 -4.67 7.17 12.47
CA ASN A 75 -3.52 7.40 13.33
C ASN A 75 -2.48 6.28 13.20
N LYS A 76 -1.30 6.49 13.77
CA LYS A 76 -0.19 5.57 13.67
C LYS A 76 -0.54 4.17 14.20
N LYS A 77 -1.32 4.12 15.28
CA LYS A 77 -1.72 2.86 15.88
C LYS A 77 -2.49 1.98 14.88
N ILE A 78 -3.39 2.58 14.11
CA ILE A 78 -4.17 1.86 13.11
C ILE A 78 -3.28 1.49 11.92
N LYS A 79 -2.36 2.36 11.53
CA LYS A 79 -1.40 2.04 10.46
C LYS A 79 -0.56 0.81 10.82
N VAL A 80 -0.14 0.70 12.07
CA VAL A 80 0.60 -0.47 12.56
C VAL A 80 -0.26 -1.73 12.43
N LEU A 81 -1.53 -1.65 12.77
CA LEU A 81 -2.44 -2.79 12.59
C LEU A 81 -2.49 -3.25 11.13
N PHE A 82 -2.62 -2.29 10.21
CA PHE A 82 -2.66 -2.61 8.77
C PHE A 82 -1.33 -3.19 8.29
N ALA A 83 -0.22 -2.75 8.86
CA ALA A 83 1.09 -3.28 8.52
C ALA A 83 1.29 -4.71 9.03
N GLU A 84 0.81 -5.00 10.22
CA GLU A 84 0.96 -6.32 10.83
C GLU A 84 -0.05 -7.34 10.32
N ASN A 85 -1.28 -6.89 10.11
CA ASN A 85 -2.36 -7.75 9.62
C ASN A 85 -3.11 -7.02 8.51
N ASN A 86 -2.63 -7.19 7.30
CA ASN A 86 -3.14 -6.42 6.16
C ASN A 86 -4.58 -6.78 5.77
N ARG A 87 -5.11 -7.90 6.25
CA ARG A 87 -6.51 -8.25 6.01
C ARG A 87 -7.48 -7.30 6.70
N LEU A 88 -7.02 -6.63 7.75
CA LEU A 88 -7.87 -5.71 8.51
C LEU A 88 -8.23 -4.45 7.72
N LEU A 89 -7.41 -4.05 6.75
CA LEU A 89 -7.67 -2.85 5.98
C LEU A 89 -9.06 -2.88 5.35
N LYS A 90 -9.39 -3.95 4.65
CA LYS A 90 -10.68 -4.03 3.95
C LYS A 90 -11.85 -3.88 4.91
N GLN A 91 -11.78 -4.54 6.06
CA GLN A 91 -12.85 -4.47 7.05
C GLN A 91 -13.05 -3.04 7.55
N TYR A 92 -11.97 -2.37 7.91
CA TYR A 92 -12.02 -1.00 8.43
C TYR A 92 -12.48 -0.02 7.36
N TYR A 93 -11.95 -0.15 6.16
CA TYR A 93 -12.26 0.74 5.05
C TYR A 93 -13.74 0.65 4.66
N VAL A 94 -14.24 -0.58 4.50
CA VAL A 94 -15.65 -0.79 4.13
C VAL A 94 -16.58 -0.27 5.23
N ARG A 95 -16.25 -0.54 6.49
CA ARG A 95 -17.04 -0.04 7.62
C ARG A 95 -17.13 1.49 7.62
N ASP A 96 -16.00 2.15 7.41
CA ASP A 96 -15.94 3.61 7.49
C ASP A 96 -16.61 4.27 6.29
N ILE A 97 -16.52 3.67 5.10
CA ILE A 97 -17.24 4.15 3.93
C ILE A 97 -18.74 4.02 4.13
N LYS A 98 -19.19 2.89 4.67
CA LYS A 98 -20.61 2.67 4.96
C LYS A 98 -21.13 3.71 5.93
N ASN A 99 -20.38 3.98 6.99
CA ASN A 99 -20.77 4.94 8.01
C ASN A 99 -20.89 6.36 7.45
N LYS A 100 -20.16 6.66 6.39
CA LYS A 100 -20.24 7.97 5.74
C LYS A 100 -21.27 8.03 4.64
N GLY A 101 -22.06 6.97 4.46
CA GLY A 101 -23.09 6.91 3.45
C GLY A 101 -22.59 6.93 2.02
N LYS A 102 -21.33 6.57 1.82
CA LYS A 102 -20.73 6.57 0.50
C LYS A 102 -20.83 5.20 -0.13
N ARG A 103 -21.32 5.21 -1.33
CA ARG A 103 -21.37 4.14 -2.34
C ARG A 103 -21.44 2.67 -1.88
N ASP A 104 -21.80 1.85 -2.85
CA ASP A 104 -21.92 0.42 -2.72
C ASP A 104 -20.56 -0.24 -2.46
N CYS A 105 -20.34 -0.68 -1.23
CA CYS A 105 -19.10 -1.30 -0.83
C CYS A 105 -18.95 -2.73 -1.35
N ASN A 106 -20.03 -3.31 -1.87
CA ASN A 106 -20.01 -4.69 -2.33
C ASN A 106 -19.25 -4.88 -3.63
N SER A 107 -19.02 -3.79 -4.37
CA SER A 107 -18.29 -3.85 -5.64
C SER A 107 -16.79 -3.57 -5.48
N ILE A 108 -16.31 -3.31 -4.26
CA ILE A 108 -14.92 -2.98 -4.03
C ILE A 108 -14.08 -4.25 -3.93
N SER A 109 -13.12 -4.38 -4.85
CA SER A 109 -12.18 -5.49 -4.84
C SER A 109 -10.87 -5.04 -4.22
N VAL A 110 -10.58 -5.55 -3.03
CA VAL A 110 -9.32 -5.28 -2.32
C VAL A 110 -8.76 -6.62 -1.87
N ARG A 111 -7.56 -6.95 -2.33
CA ARG A 111 -6.91 -8.21 -1.95
C ARG A 111 -5.58 -7.93 -1.29
N SER A 112 -5.39 -8.47 -0.10
CA SER A 112 -4.12 -8.35 0.61
C SER A 112 -3.03 -9.12 -0.12
N VAL A 113 -1.89 -8.48 -0.33
CA VAL A 113 -0.71 -9.18 -0.84
C VAL A 113 -0.14 -10.01 0.33
N SER A 114 0.11 -11.29 0.11
CA SER A 114 0.55 -12.18 1.18
C SER A 114 1.90 -11.76 1.73
N LYS A 115 2.14 -12.05 3.01
CA LYS A 115 3.43 -11.79 3.63
C LYS A 115 4.55 -12.55 2.93
N LYS A 116 4.25 -13.76 2.47
CA LYS A 116 5.23 -14.56 1.73
C LYS A 116 5.68 -13.84 0.46
N LYS A 117 4.73 -13.30 -0.30
CA LYS A 117 5.04 -12.56 -1.52
C LYS A 117 5.81 -11.28 -1.21
N LEU A 118 5.40 -10.55 -0.18
CA LEU A 118 6.10 -9.32 0.24
C LEU A 118 7.53 -9.62 0.68
N ASN A 119 7.73 -10.70 1.43
CA ASN A 119 9.06 -11.09 1.86
C ASN A 119 9.95 -11.43 0.67
N SER A 120 9.41 -12.10 -0.34
CA SER A 120 10.15 -12.39 -1.56
C SER A 120 10.55 -11.12 -2.30
N ILE A 121 9.63 -10.16 -2.41
CA ILE A 121 9.91 -8.87 -3.03
C ILE A 121 10.98 -8.12 -2.24
N ASN A 122 10.84 -8.07 -0.93
CA ASN A 122 11.80 -7.37 -0.06
C ASN A 122 13.20 -7.99 -0.18
N THR A 123 13.30 -9.30 -0.23
CA THR A 123 14.56 -10.00 -0.41
C THR A 123 15.20 -9.62 -1.75
N LEU A 124 14.41 -9.62 -2.82
CA LEU A 124 14.88 -9.26 -4.15
C LEU A 124 15.41 -7.82 -4.18
N LEU A 125 14.70 -6.89 -3.54
CA LEU A 125 15.04 -5.47 -3.58
C LEU A 125 16.25 -5.11 -2.73
N ASN A 126 16.59 -5.93 -1.74
CA ASN A 126 17.69 -5.66 -0.81
C ASN A 126 18.94 -6.49 -1.09
N ASN A 127 18.97 -7.16 -2.21
CA ASN A 127 20.16 -7.89 -2.64
C ASN A 127 21.07 -7.05 -3.52
#